data_b3fb5e6c8aa07cea6063ed94cd2585ac
#
_entry.id   b3fb5e6c8aa07cea6063ed94cd2585ac
#
_cell.length_a   1.000
_cell.length_b   1.000
_cell.length_c   1.000
_cell.angle_alpha   90.00
_cell.angle_beta   90.00
_cell.angle_gamma   90.00
#
_symmetry.space_group_name_H-M   'P 1'
#
loop_
_entity.id
_entity.type
_entity.pdbx_description
1 polymer ?
#
loop_
_entity_poly.entity_id
_entity_poly.type
_entity_poly.pdbx_seq_one_letter_code
_entity_poly.pdbx_strand_id
1 'polypeptide(L)'
;MVVLTILFSCNYSIAQEQDLQGLRRSSPSSPSSLSPTTTTTGPGISINNSLISGANNATTTRSLIQDRVIVGSFGDDRITGSNESDIIIGLLGADTIKGGSGDDKIQGNEDVDKLYGEDGNDLLQGGAATDQLYGGQGDDILSGGMGDNFLVGEQGNDKLYGGPEDDILHGGQGADYFDCGDGIDIVIDFNLEEGDDNAGNCEEMSAVANR
;
A
#
# COMPACT_ATOMS: atom_id res chain seq x y z
N MET A 1 25.42 19.27 13.87
CA MET A 1 24.93 18.52 12.72
C MET A 1 23.89 17.55 13.26
N VAL A 2 22.62 17.92 13.17
CA VAL A 2 21.52 17.27 13.90
C VAL A 2 20.81 16.33 12.94
N VAL A 3 20.89 15.03 13.20
CA VAL A 3 20.09 14.01 12.52
C VAL A 3 18.71 14.03 13.15
N LEU A 4 17.73 14.47 12.40
CA LEU A 4 16.34 14.45 12.82
C LEU A 4 15.77 13.04 12.56
N THR A 5 15.87 12.20 13.57
CA THR A 5 15.22 10.89 13.59
C THR A 5 13.75 11.11 13.91
N ILE A 6 12.87 10.96 12.92
CA ILE A 6 11.43 10.92 13.17
C ILE A 6 11.08 9.47 13.52
N LEU A 7 11.10 9.18 14.81
CA LEU A 7 10.49 8.01 15.40
C LEU A 7 8.97 8.25 15.46
N PHE A 8 8.22 7.69 14.55
CA PHE A 8 6.81 7.46 14.78
C PHE A 8 6.68 6.26 15.73
N SER A 9 6.83 6.52 17.02
CA SER A 9 6.48 5.56 18.05
C SER A 9 4.95 5.48 18.12
N CYS A 10 4.44 4.30 17.86
CA CYS A 10 3.10 3.87 18.21
C CYS A 10 2.89 4.01 19.72
N ASN A 11 2.35 5.15 20.16
CA ASN A 11 1.83 5.35 21.51
C ASN A 11 0.53 6.15 21.42
N TYR A 12 -0.53 5.44 21.02
CA TYR A 12 -1.86 5.94 21.32
C TYR A 12 -2.18 5.54 22.75
N SER A 13 -1.87 6.46 23.67
CA SER A 13 -2.17 6.34 25.08
C SER A 13 -3.68 6.40 25.28
N ILE A 14 -4.21 5.33 25.84
CA ILE A 14 -5.55 5.27 26.44
C ILE A 14 -5.58 6.27 27.60
N ALA A 15 -6.20 7.38 27.39
CA ALA A 15 -6.63 8.26 28.47
C ALA A 15 -7.80 9.12 28.00
N GLN A 16 -8.98 8.70 28.34
CA GLN A 16 -10.08 9.53 28.83
C GLN A 16 -11.37 8.69 28.92
N GLU A 17 -11.35 7.80 29.87
CA GLU A 17 -12.59 7.26 30.41
C GLU A 17 -12.81 7.99 31.74
N GLN A 18 -13.54 9.09 31.72
CA GLN A 18 -14.29 9.66 32.84
C GLN A 18 -15.03 10.91 32.33
N ASP A 19 -16.29 10.79 32.18
CA ASP A 19 -17.43 11.66 32.49
C ASP A 19 -18.60 11.49 31.51
N LEU A 20 -19.41 10.50 31.72
CA LEU A 20 -20.81 10.48 31.26
C LEU A 20 -21.67 9.61 32.16
N GLN A 21 -21.78 10.01 33.44
CA GLN A 21 -22.93 9.61 34.25
C GLN A 21 -23.83 10.83 34.40
N GLY A 22 -24.90 10.83 33.67
CA GLY A 22 -25.97 11.77 33.92
C GLY A 22 -26.70 12.22 32.67
N LEU A 23 -27.57 11.40 32.15
CA LEU A 23 -28.81 11.81 31.50
C LEU A 23 -29.63 10.56 31.15
N ARG A 24 -30.45 10.17 32.08
CA ARG A 24 -31.52 9.19 31.83
C ARG A 24 -32.78 9.92 31.37
N ARG A 25 -33.42 9.30 30.39
CA ARG A 25 -34.83 9.34 29.97
C ARG A 25 -35.23 10.40 28.94
N SER A 26 -35.46 9.92 27.71
CA SER A 26 -36.78 9.97 27.06
C SER A 26 -36.75 9.19 25.78
N SER A 27 -37.75 8.38 25.52
CA SER A 27 -37.88 7.45 24.36
C SER A 27 -38.12 8.21 23.07
N PRO A 28 -37.67 7.66 21.90
CA PRO A 28 -37.74 8.36 20.63
C PRO A 28 -39.02 8.03 19.87
N SER A 29 -39.60 9.05 19.31
CA SER A 29 -40.51 8.98 18.18
C SER A 29 -39.72 8.87 16.88
N SER A 30 -40.24 8.08 15.96
CA SER A 30 -39.70 7.69 14.66
C SER A 30 -39.10 8.81 13.81
N PRO A 31 -38.03 8.55 13.05
CA PRO A 31 -37.42 9.52 12.15
C PRO A 31 -38.14 9.57 10.81
N SER A 32 -38.59 10.74 10.45
CA SER A 32 -38.97 11.12 9.11
C SER A 32 -37.72 11.33 8.24
N SER A 33 -37.81 10.86 7.01
CA SER A 33 -36.84 10.99 5.93
C SER A 33 -36.31 12.41 5.74
N LEU A 34 -34.98 12.57 5.81
CA LEU A 34 -34.30 13.77 5.34
C LEU A 34 -33.46 13.41 4.11
N SER A 35 -33.87 13.97 2.97
CA SER A 35 -33.08 13.98 1.74
C SER A 35 -31.85 14.87 1.92
N PRO A 36 -30.66 14.48 1.38
CA PRO A 36 -29.49 15.33 1.43
C PRO A 36 -29.60 16.45 0.39
N THR A 37 -29.63 17.67 0.85
CA THR A 37 -29.49 18.88 0.02
C THR A 37 -28.01 19.12 -0.28
N THR A 38 -27.68 19.08 -1.54
CA THR A 38 -26.38 19.47 -2.11
C THR A 38 -26.22 20.98 -2.02
N THR A 39 -25.15 21.44 -1.38
CA THR A 39 -24.73 22.85 -1.50
C THR A 39 -23.29 22.90 -1.98
N THR A 40 -23.14 23.28 -3.22
CA THR A 40 -21.87 23.58 -3.89
C THR A 40 -21.46 25.01 -3.59
N THR A 41 -20.18 25.25 -3.17
CA THR A 41 -19.42 26.44 -3.60
C THR A 41 -17.97 26.36 -3.14
N GLY A 42 -17.02 26.46 -4.09
CA GLY A 42 -15.60 26.82 -3.89
C GLY A 42 -14.62 25.67 -4.14
N PRO A 43 -13.41 25.97 -4.62
CA PRO A 43 -12.38 24.96 -4.86
C PRO A 43 -11.79 24.52 -3.52
N GLY A 44 -12.36 23.52 -2.94
CA GLY A 44 -11.94 22.92 -1.69
C GLY A 44 -11.80 21.43 -1.89
N ILE A 45 -10.76 20.90 -1.32
CA ILE A 45 -10.46 19.48 -1.21
C ILE A 45 -11.74 18.74 -0.80
N SER A 46 -12.35 18.04 -1.73
CA SER A 46 -13.49 17.19 -1.44
C SER A 46 -12.96 15.88 -0.87
N ILE A 47 -12.88 15.81 0.44
CA ILE A 47 -12.73 14.53 1.13
C ILE A 47 -14.10 13.87 1.02
N ASN A 48 -14.30 13.04 0.00
CA ASN A 48 -15.46 12.16 -0.05
C ASN A 48 -15.28 11.09 1.02
N ASN A 49 -15.82 11.41 2.20
CA ASN A 49 -16.02 10.48 3.29
C ASN A 49 -17.08 9.45 2.84
N SER A 50 -16.69 8.50 2.02
CA SER A 50 -17.53 7.37 1.68
C SER A 50 -17.21 6.22 2.61
N LEU A 51 -17.93 6.27 3.74
CA LEU A 51 -18.37 5.11 4.49
C LEU A 51 -17.28 4.20 5.09
N ILE A 52 -16.91 4.52 6.31
CA ILE A 52 -16.61 3.49 7.30
C ILE A 52 -17.89 2.66 7.46
N SER A 53 -18.01 1.60 6.72
CA SER A 53 -19.05 0.59 6.91
C SER A 53 -18.37 -0.62 7.54
N GLY A 54 -18.51 -0.76 8.84
CA GLY A 54 -18.18 -2.02 9.51
C GLY A 54 -19.11 -3.15 9.05
N ALA A 55 -18.78 -3.76 7.95
CA ALA A 55 -19.35 -5.02 7.49
C ALA A 55 -18.31 -5.73 6.64
N ASN A 56 -17.88 -6.88 7.09
CA ASN A 56 -17.04 -7.84 6.42
C ASN A 56 -17.61 -8.16 5.02
N ASN A 57 -17.29 -7.38 4.03
CA ASN A 57 -17.31 -7.85 2.64
C ASN A 57 -16.95 -6.72 1.65
N ALA A 58 -16.09 -7.05 0.71
CA ALA A 58 -15.59 -6.26 -0.40
C ALA A 58 -16.50 -5.13 -0.88
N THR A 59 -16.09 -3.89 -0.68
CA THR A 59 -16.75 -2.76 -1.32
C THR A 59 -15.84 -2.23 -2.44
N THR A 60 -16.23 -2.54 -3.67
CA THR A 60 -15.63 -1.91 -4.85
C THR A 60 -16.12 -0.47 -4.91
N THR A 61 -15.25 0.48 -4.65
CA THR A 61 -15.58 1.90 -4.80
C THR A 61 -15.00 2.42 -6.12
N ARG A 62 -15.84 2.78 -7.06
CA ARG A 62 -15.48 3.43 -8.31
C ARG A 62 -15.76 4.92 -8.21
N SER A 63 -14.75 5.76 -8.34
CA SER A 63 -14.90 7.21 -8.36
C SER A 63 -14.38 7.81 -9.68
N LEU A 64 -14.80 9.00 -10.00
CA LEU A 64 -14.58 9.71 -11.27
C LEU A 64 -13.88 11.05 -11.04
N ILE A 65 -12.86 11.13 -10.18
CA ILE A 65 -12.18 12.39 -9.90
C ILE A 65 -10.66 12.15 -9.85
N GLN A 66 -9.92 13.02 -10.45
CA GLN A 66 -8.48 13.17 -10.53
C GLN A 66 -7.81 13.15 -9.14
N ASP A 67 -6.66 12.52 -9.00
CA ASP A 67 -5.84 12.35 -7.78
C ASP A 67 -6.65 11.80 -6.59
N ARG A 68 -6.88 10.53 -6.61
CA ARG A 68 -7.81 9.87 -5.71
C ARG A 68 -7.12 9.27 -4.50
N VAL A 69 -7.58 9.64 -3.31
CA VAL A 69 -7.23 8.92 -2.09
C VAL A 69 -8.32 7.88 -1.81
N ILE A 70 -7.93 6.62 -1.80
CA ILE A 70 -8.78 5.48 -1.45
C ILE A 70 -8.24 4.90 -0.15
N VAL A 71 -9.09 4.73 0.83
CA VAL A 71 -8.70 4.16 2.12
C VAL A 71 -9.59 2.96 2.41
N GLY A 72 -8.95 1.85 2.75
CA GLY A 72 -9.61 0.61 3.18
C GLY A 72 -10.22 0.70 4.57
N SER A 73 -10.47 -0.44 5.16
CA SER A 73 -11.07 -0.59 6.48
C SER A 73 -10.06 -1.20 7.48
N PHE A 74 -10.53 -1.73 8.60
CA PHE A 74 -9.71 -2.49 9.56
C PHE A 74 -9.84 -4.00 9.36
N GLY A 75 -10.18 -4.47 8.20
CA GLY A 75 -10.31 -5.89 7.90
C GLY A 75 -10.06 -6.12 6.43
N ASP A 76 -9.92 -7.37 6.02
CA ASP A 76 -9.52 -7.78 4.68
C ASP A 76 -10.33 -7.10 3.57
N ASP A 77 -9.67 -6.26 2.78
CA ASP A 77 -10.28 -5.49 1.71
C ASP A 77 -9.86 -6.00 0.31
N ARG A 78 -10.69 -5.69 -0.67
CA ARG A 78 -10.34 -5.76 -2.09
C ARG A 78 -10.57 -4.40 -2.71
N ILE A 79 -9.46 -3.73 -3.01
CA ILE A 79 -9.46 -2.36 -3.51
C ILE A 79 -8.96 -2.37 -4.96
N THR A 80 -9.59 -1.57 -5.80
CA THR A 80 -9.13 -1.33 -7.17
C THR A 80 -9.19 0.16 -7.45
N GLY A 81 -8.08 0.71 -7.89
CA GLY A 81 -7.93 2.08 -8.33
C GLY A 81 -8.62 2.38 -9.65
N SER A 82 -8.08 3.30 -10.40
CA SER A 82 -8.69 3.78 -11.65
C SER A 82 -7.70 3.68 -12.83
N ASN A 83 -7.85 4.55 -13.82
CA ASN A 83 -6.88 4.71 -14.91
C ASN A 83 -6.07 6.02 -14.76
N GLU A 84 -6.10 6.63 -13.61
CA GLU A 84 -5.40 7.85 -13.24
C GLU A 84 -4.59 7.57 -11.98
N SER A 85 -3.57 8.39 -11.71
CA SER A 85 -2.74 8.22 -10.52
C SER A 85 -3.55 8.27 -9.22
N ASP A 86 -3.49 7.21 -8.43
CA ASP A 86 -4.24 7.05 -7.19
C ASP A 86 -3.30 7.00 -5.96
N ILE A 87 -3.84 7.31 -4.79
CA ILE A 87 -3.22 7.03 -3.50
C ILE A 87 -4.11 6.05 -2.78
N ILE A 88 -3.61 4.83 -2.52
CA ILE A 88 -4.40 3.75 -1.96
C ILE A 88 -3.77 3.27 -0.65
N ILE A 89 -4.55 3.14 0.40
CA ILE A 89 -4.10 2.75 1.74
C ILE A 89 -5.00 1.62 2.25
N GLY A 90 -4.44 0.43 2.51
CA GLY A 90 -5.16 -0.75 3.04
C GLY A 90 -5.59 -0.56 4.48
N LEU A 91 -4.70 -0.33 5.38
CA LEU A 91 -4.76 -0.15 6.84
C LEU A 91 -4.46 -1.44 7.59
N LEU A 92 -5.45 -2.12 8.17
CA LEU A 92 -5.33 -3.39 8.88
C LEU A 92 -6.08 -4.46 8.11
N GLY A 93 -5.62 -5.69 8.20
CA GLY A 93 -6.22 -6.83 7.53
C GLY A 93 -5.45 -7.27 6.30
N ALA A 94 -5.68 -8.49 5.86
CA ALA A 94 -5.01 -9.04 4.68
C ALA A 94 -5.67 -8.55 3.39
N ASP A 95 -5.10 -7.49 2.83
CA ASP A 95 -5.68 -6.75 1.73
C ASP A 95 -5.23 -7.25 0.34
N THR A 96 -6.06 -7.04 -0.65
CA THR A 96 -5.70 -7.19 -2.06
C THR A 96 -5.97 -5.88 -2.77
N ILE A 97 -4.91 -5.19 -3.18
CA ILE A 97 -4.97 -3.85 -3.75
C ILE A 97 -4.42 -3.87 -5.17
N LYS A 98 -5.12 -3.19 -6.08
CA LYS A 98 -4.72 -2.96 -7.46
C LYS A 98 -4.76 -1.48 -7.76
N GLY A 99 -3.67 -0.90 -8.27
CA GLY A 99 -3.58 0.48 -8.69
C GLY A 99 -4.41 0.73 -9.94
N GLY A 100 -4.06 0.09 -11.00
CA GLY A 100 -4.73 0.20 -12.28
C GLY A 100 -3.83 0.75 -13.37
N SER A 101 -4.16 1.88 -13.94
CA SER A 101 -3.24 2.60 -14.82
C SER A 101 -2.93 3.97 -14.23
N GLY A 102 -1.72 4.48 -14.49
CA GLY A 102 -1.25 5.74 -13.94
C GLY A 102 -0.23 5.51 -12.83
N ASP A 103 0.49 6.54 -12.44
CA ASP A 103 1.55 6.42 -11.43
C ASP A 103 0.92 6.41 -10.03
N ASP A 104 0.74 5.22 -9.46
CA ASP A 104 0.01 4.98 -8.23
C ASP A 104 0.91 4.97 -6.99
N LYS A 105 0.32 5.24 -5.83
CA LYS A 105 0.95 5.06 -4.52
C LYS A 105 0.10 4.14 -3.67
N ILE A 106 0.62 2.95 -3.37
CA ILE A 106 -0.10 1.89 -2.68
C ILE A 106 0.61 1.54 -1.38
N GLN A 107 -0.13 1.50 -0.27
CA GLN A 107 0.35 1.08 1.04
C GLN A 107 -0.58 0.00 1.60
N GLY A 108 -0.01 -1.18 1.91
CA GLY A 108 -0.71 -2.25 2.62
C GLY A 108 -0.88 -1.89 4.09
N ASN A 109 0.17 -1.70 4.81
CA ASN A 109 0.44 -1.38 6.20
C ASN A 109 0.57 -2.62 7.09
N GLU A 110 -0.45 -3.04 7.81
CA GLU A 110 -0.39 -4.16 8.75
C GLU A 110 -1.01 -5.41 8.14
N ASP A 111 -0.54 -6.59 8.60
CA ASP A 111 -0.98 -7.90 8.12
C ASP A 111 -0.48 -8.23 6.69
N VAL A 112 -0.85 -9.40 6.19
CA VAL A 112 -0.33 -9.98 4.93
C VAL A 112 -1.04 -9.43 3.72
N ASP A 113 -0.40 -8.59 2.96
CA ASP A 113 -1.00 -7.89 1.83
C ASP A 113 -0.58 -8.43 0.45
N LYS A 114 -1.40 -8.13 -0.53
CA LYS A 114 -1.11 -8.37 -1.92
C LYS A 114 -1.36 -7.12 -2.75
N LEU A 115 -0.28 -6.51 -3.24
CA LEU A 115 -0.28 -5.22 -3.91
C LEU A 115 0.10 -5.40 -5.39
N TYR A 116 -0.64 -4.75 -6.28
CA TYR A 116 -0.39 -4.71 -7.71
C TYR A 116 -0.41 -3.26 -8.19
N GLY A 117 0.68 -2.78 -8.82
CA GLY A 117 0.72 -1.49 -9.50
C GLY A 117 -0.11 -1.53 -10.77
N GLU A 118 0.12 -2.51 -11.61
CA GLU A 118 -0.42 -2.75 -12.96
C GLU A 118 0.28 -1.86 -14.01
N ASP A 119 -0.32 -0.82 -14.61
CA ASP A 119 0.32 0.02 -15.65
C ASP A 119 0.72 1.38 -15.07
N GLY A 120 1.98 1.75 -15.11
CA GLY A 120 2.47 3.07 -14.64
C GLY A 120 3.79 2.95 -13.88
N ASN A 121 4.33 4.08 -13.42
CA ASN A 121 5.50 4.07 -12.54
C ASN A 121 5.03 4.15 -11.10
N ASP A 122 4.93 3.01 -10.46
CA ASP A 122 4.21 2.86 -9.21
C ASP A 122 5.13 2.88 -7.97
N LEU A 123 4.58 3.26 -6.84
CA LEU A 123 5.22 3.15 -5.53
C LEU A 123 4.40 2.22 -4.65
N LEU A 124 4.92 1.03 -4.39
CA LEU A 124 4.30 0.01 -3.55
C LEU A 124 5.05 -0.13 -2.22
N GLN A 125 4.32 -0.13 -1.13
CA GLN A 125 4.84 -0.39 0.21
C GLN A 125 3.98 -1.46 0.88
N GLY A 126 4.58 -2.62 1.17
CA GLY A 126 3.92 -3.69 1.91
C GLY A 126 3.61 -3.23 3.34
N GLY A 127 4.61 -3.19 4.17
CA GLY A 127 4.50 -2.66 5.52
C GLY A 127 5.00 -3.60 6.58
N ALA A 128 4.12 -4.26 7.27
CA ALA A 128 4.45 -5.23 8.30
C ALA A 128 3.80 -6.58 8.01
N ALA A 129 4.52 -7.66 8.25
CA ALA A 129 4.21 -9.05 7.93
C ALA A 129 4.68 -9.44 6.50
N THR A 130 4.32 -10.63 6.06
CA THR A 130 4.81 -11.21 4.79
C THR A 130 3.95 -10.75 3.62
N ASP A 131 4.45 -9.83 2.83
CA ASP A 131 3.72 -9.19 1.75
C ASP A 131 4.10 -9.72 0.36
N GLN A 132 3.21 -9.53 -0.61
CA GLN A 132 3.44 -9.82 -2.01
C GLN A 132 3.21 -8.55 -2.84
N LEU A 133 4.27 -8.04 -3.48
CA LEU A 133 4.25 -6.83 -4.27
C LEU A 133 4.57 -7.15 -5.73
N TYR A 134 3.77 -6.62 -6.64
CA TYR A 134 3.93 -6.74 -8.09
C TYR A 134 3.86 -5.35 -8.69
N GLY A 135 4.97 -4.88 -9.29
CA GLY A 135 5.04 -3.57 -9.96
C GLY A 135 4.15 -3.56 -11.18
N GLY A 136 4.55 -4.20 -12.24
CA GLY A 136 3.77 -4.33 -13.45
C GLY A 136 4.48 -3.79 -14.69
N GLN A 137 3.90 -2.84 -15.39
CA GLN A 137 4.55 -2.14 -16.50
C GLN A 137 4.98 -0.74 -16.06
N GLY A 138 6.25 -0.41 -16.25
CA GLY A 138 6.82 0.89 -15.92
C GLY A 138 7.96 0.79 -14.94
N ASP A 139 8.61 1.90 -14.65
CA ASP A 139 9.75 1.93 -13.73
C ASP A 139 9.22 2.07 -12.29
N ASP A 140 9.12 0.95 -11.58
CA ASP A 140 8.44 0.86 -10.30
C ASP A 140 9.39 0.97 -9.09
N ILE A 141 8.83 1.28 -7.94
CA ILE A 141 9.53 1.25 -6.65
C ILE A 141 8.73 0.38 -5.67
N LEU A 142 9.31 -0.76 -5.29
CA LEU A 142 8.73 -1.72 -4.37
C LEU A 142 9.50 -1.75 -3.07
N SER A 143 8.81 -1.68 -1.94
CA SER A 143 9.39 -1.82 -0.60
C SER A 143 8.57 -2.83 0.20
N GLY A 144 9.17 -3.97 0.53
CA GLY A 144 8.53 -5.01 1.35
C GLY A 144 8.22 -4.50 2.75
N GLY A 145 9.23 -4.10 3.47
CA GLY A 145 9.09 -3.65 4.85
C GLY A 145 9.52 -4.72 5.84
N MET A 146 8.79 -4.94 6.91
CA MET A 146 9.07 -6.01 7.87
C MET A 146 8.43 -7.33 7.43
N GLY A 147 9.11 -8.45 7.64
CA GLY A 147 8.63 -9.81 7.32
C GLY A 147 9.26 -10.37 6.05
N ASP A 148 9.06 -11.66 5.81
CA ASP A 148 9.62 -12.37 4.66
C ASP A 148 8.78 -12.06 3.41
N ASN A 149 9.21 -11.09 2.61
CA ASN A 149 8.44 -10.53 1.52
C ASN A 149 8.74 -11.16 0.16
N PHE A 150 7.82 -11.02 -0.77
CA PHE A 150 7.99 -11.41 -2.17
C PHE A 150 7.72 -10.21 -3.09
N LEU A 151 8.76 -9.74 -3.77
CA LEU A 151 8.74 -8.56 -4.64
C LEU A 151 9.01 -8.96 -6.09
N VAL A 152 8.18 -8.47 -7.01
CA VAL A 152 8.33 -8.68 -8.45
C VAL A 152 8.16 -7.35 -9.18
N GLY A 153 9.22 -6.87 -9.89
CA GLY A 153 9.17 -5.64 -10.69
C GLY A 153 8.33 -5.81 -11.95
N GLU A 154 8.53 -6.88 -12.68
CA GLU A 154 7.95 -7.27 -13.98
C GLU A 154 8.59 -6.57 -15.17
N GLN A 155 8.05 -5.49 -15.74
CA GLN A 155 8.58 -4.79 -16.91
C GLN A 155 8.96 -3.35 -16.56
N GLY A 156 10.22 -2.98 -16.77
CA GLY A 156 10.73 -1.64 -16.50
C GLY A 156 12.10 -1.66 -15.84
N ASN A 157 12.57 -0.51 -15.41
CA ASN A 157 13.80 -0.44 -14.62
C ASN A 157 13.40 -0.20 -13.16
N ASP A 158 13.23 -1.29 -12.45
CA ASP A 158 12.58 -1.30 -11.16
C ASP A 158 13.56 -1.13 -9.99
N LYS A 159 13.05 -0.69 -8.85
CA LYS A 159 13.80 -0.63 -7.60
C LYS A 159 13.12 -1.44 -6.53
N LEU A 160 13.76 -2.50 -6.10
CA LEU A 160 13.24 -3.43 -5.12
C LEU A 160 14.02 -3.31 -3.82
N TYR A 161 13.31 -3.03 -2.75
CA TYR A 161 13.81 -2.94 -1.37
C TYR A 161 13.13 -4.02 -0.54
N GLY A 162 13.85 -5.07 -0.16
CA GLY A 162 13.35 -6.15 0.69
C GLY A 162 12.98 -5.62 2.07
N GLY A 163 13.95 -5.43 2.90
CA GLY A 163 13.79 -4.92 4.25
C GLY A 163 14.60 -5.72 5.26
N PRO A 164 14.17 -5.82 6.50
CA PRO A 164 14.68 -6.85 7.40
C PRO A 164 13.94 -8.17 7.16
N GLU A 165 14.56 -9.29 7.58
CA GLU A 165 14.12 -10.67 7.42
C GLU A 165 14.36 -11.22 5.99
N ASP A 166 13.99 -12.47 5.74
CA ASP A 166 14.41 -13.21 4.54
C ASP A 166 13.47 -12.93 3.34
N ASP A 167 13.93 -12.15 2.38
CA ASP A 167 13.13 -11.68 1.25
C ASP A 167 13.44 -12.41 -0.07
N ILE A 168 12.46 -12.41 -0.97
CA ILE A 168 12.63 -12.91 -2.34
C ILE A 168 12.32 -11.78 -3.32
N LEU A 169 13.31 -11.43 -4.15
CA LEU A 169 13.23 -10.34 -5.10
C LEU A 169 13.39 -10.87 -6.53
N HIS A 170 12.57 -10.38 -7.44
CA HIS A 170 12.57 -10.70 -8.86
C HIS A 170 12.40 -9.40 -9.66
N GLY A 171 13.45 -8.91 -10.33
CA GLY A 171 13.39 -7.68 -11.11
C GLY A 171 12.48 -7.83 -12.31
N GLY A 172 12.79 -8.74 -13.19
CA GLY A 172 12.02 -8.99 -14.41
C GLY A 172 12.74 -8.54 -15.66
N GLN A 173 12.12 -7.73 -16.50
CA GLN A 173 12.73 -7.20 -17.72
C GLN A 173 13.19 -5.75 -17.50
N GLY A 174 14.46 -5.49 -17.70
CA GLY A 174 15.00 -4.13 -17.59
C GLY A 174 16.30 -4.08 -16.81
N ALA A 175 16.68 -2.87 -16.44
CA ALA A 175 17.86 -2.64 -15.62
C ALA A 175 17.40 -2.37 -14.18
N ASP A 176 17.39 -3.41 -13.37
CA ASP A 176 16.79 -3.38 -12.05
C ASP A 176 17.82 -3.10 -10.95
N TYR A 177 17.33 -2.52 -9.85
CA TYR A 177 18.15 -2.27 -8.67
C TYR A 177 17.58 -3.01 -7.47
N PHE A 178 18.45 -3.74 -6.78
CA PHE A 178 18.12 -4.55 -5.63
C PHE A 178 18.82 -4.03 -4.37
N ASP A 179 18.07 -3.74 -3.32
CA ASP A 179 18.53 -3.53 -1.96
C ASP A 179 17.81 -4.53 -1.07
N CYS A 180 18.45 -5.65 -0.80
CA CYS A 180 17.81 -6.78 -0.13
C CYS A 180 17.54 -6.47 1.34
N GLY A 181 18.47 -5.83 2.02
CA GLY A 181 18.32 -5.45 3.43
C GLY A 181 19.14 -6.29 4.38
N ASP A 182 18.55 -6.60 5.54
CA ASP A 182 19.08 -7.54 6.51
C ASP A 182 18.30 -8.87 6.37
N GLY A 183 18.95 -10.00 6.30
CA GLY A 183 18.30 -11.30 6.18
C GLY A 183 19.16 -12.30 5.43
N ILE A 184 18.54 -13.35 4.94
CA ILE A 184 19.10 -14.26 3.92
C ILE A 184 18.23 -14.15 2.69
N ASP A 185 18.61 -13.27 1.79
CA ASP A 185 17.77 -12.83 0.70
C ASP A 185 18.11 -13.53 -0.61
N ILE A 186 17.10 -13.69 -1.46
CA ILE A 186 17.24 -14.36 -2.75
C ILE A 186 16.80 -13.40 -3.86
N VAL A 187 17.72 -13.10 -4.80
CA VAL A 187 17.37 -12.48 -6.08
C VAL A 187 17.31 -13.56 -7.15
N ILE A 188 16.15 -13.73 -7.79
CA ILE A 188 15.88 -14.88 -8.67
C ILE A 188 16.48 -14.71 -10.08
N ASP A 189 16.51 -13.52 -10.65
CA ASP A 189 16.82 -13.27 -12.07
C ASP A 189 17.86 -12.19 -12.33
N PHE A 190 18.79 -12.01 -11.42
CA PHE A 190 19.85 -11.02 -11.56
C PHE A 190 20.60 -11.12 -12.88
N ASN A 191 20.57 -10.08 -13.72
CA ASN A 191 21.11 -10.07 -15.08
C ASN A 191 21.96 -8.83 -15.38
N LEU A 192 23.25 -8.92 -15.20
CA LEU A 192 24.21 -7.85 -15.52
C LEU A 192 24.21 -7.40 -16.99
N GLU A 193 23.75 -8.24 -17.93
CA GLU A 193 23.71 -7.89 -19.36
C GLU A 193 22.54 -6.94 -19.65
N GLU A 194 21.47 -6.98 -18.86
CA GLU A 194 20.34 -6.03 -18.90
C GLU A 194 20.63 -4.78 -18.11
N GLY A 195 21.62 -4.82 -17.22
CA GLY A 195 22.08 -3.65 -16.47
C GLY A 195 21.72 -3.66 -15.00
N ASP A 196 21.34 -4.81 -14.47
CA ASP A 196 21.00 -4.96 -13.05
C ASP A 196 22.15 -4.57 -12.12
N ASP A 197 21.82 -3.96 -11.03
CA ASP A 197 22.73 -3.53 -9.97
C ASP A 197 22.16 -3.86 -8.58
N ASN A 198 23.02 -3.93 -7.58
CA ASN A 198 22.58 -4.19 -6.22
C ASN A 198 23.40 -3.41 -5.19
N ALA A 199 22.83 -3.20 -4.01
CA ALA A 199 23.48 -2.51 -2.90
C ALA A 199 24.69 -3.28 -2.31
N GLY A 200 24.91 -4.53 -2.72
CA GLY A 200 25.96 -5.41 -2.22
C GLY A 200 25.61 -6.12 -0.90
N ASN A 201 24.33 -6.21 -0.60
CA ASN A 201 23.78 -6.87 0.59
C ASN A 201 22.81 -8.03 0.27
N CYS A 202 22.79 -8.51 -0.97
CA CYS A 202 22.03 -9.67 -1.38
C CYS A 202 22.92 -10.92 -1.32
N GLU A 203 22.50 -11.96 -0.60
CA GLU A 203 23.34 -13.17 -0.35
C GLU A 203 23.27 -14.18 -1.47
N GLU A 204 22.07 -14.47 -1.99
CA GLU A 204 21.89 -15.45 -3.06
C GLU A 204 21.31 -14.79 -4.33
N MET A 205 22.16 -14.70 -5.36
CA MET A 205 21.76 -14.17 -6.67
C MET A 205 21.77 -15.31 -7.71
N SER A 206 20.60 -15.61 -8.25
CA SER A 206 20.44 -16.57 -9.34
C SER A 206 20.50 -15.86 -10.68
N ALA A 207 21.66 -15.87 -11.31
CA ALA A 207 21.81 -15.28 -12.64
C ALA A 207 21.00 -16.04 -13.69
N VAL A 208 20.29 -15.31 -14.55
CA VAL A 208 19.67 -15.90 -15.74
C VAL A 208 20.78 -16.35 -16.70
N ALA A 209 20.94 -17.65 -16.85
CA ALA A 209 21.84 -18.19 -17.86
C ALA A 209 21.21 -17.95 -19.23
N ASN A 210 21.71 -16.97 -19.99
CA ASN A 210 21.34 -16.78 -21.38
C ASN A 210 21.63 -18.09 -22.17
N ARG A 211 20.58 -18.74 -22.64
CA ARG A 211 20.65 -19.89 -23.57
C ARG A 211 20.30 -19.41 -24.97
#